data_a97fdbc1c164a9d5c932bfdfe694822a
#
_entry.id   a97fdbc1c164a9d5c932bfdfe694822a
#
_cell.length_a   1.000
_cell.length_b   1.000
_cell.length_c   1.000
_cell.angle_alpha   90.00
_cell.angle_beta   90.00
_cell.angle_gamma   90.00
#
_symmetry.space_group_name_H-M   'P 1'
#
loop_
_entity.id
_entity.type
_entity.pdbx_description
1 polymer ?
#
loop_
_entity_poly.entity_id
_entity_poly.type
_entity_poly.pdbx_seq_one_letter_code
_entity_poly.pdbx_strand_id
1 'polypeptide(L)'
;ETTLVKETGRLKGPLTISAPPGFTHRHIAPHLPAFSSIHPDVNLNLMSANNDSGQLLPQIDLDIRISETRVHEGHGIQILAGNRRQLVGSPNYLSRSGSPKLVSDLAAHKLVTVENGLDSIEWHFKDAKENISTFKARGYLRLDSGDAILRCILNDGGLAMLPTYIVGRHISSGALLPVLETLVDERTPIHAVWRQKNHRLPKIEAFLTFLQQLYGDTPYWDAVTEENKKAAMRAAK
;
A
#
# COMPACT_ATOMS: atom_id res chain seq x y z
N GLU A 1 -1.46 -42.91 -24.50
CA GLU A 1 -1.14 -42.78 -23.06
C GLU A 1 0.12 -41.93 -22.94
N THR A 2 -0.04 -40.63 -22.83
CA THR A 2 1.08 -39.71 -22.61
C THR A 2 1.09 -39.42 -21.13
N THR A 3 1.93 -40.12 -20.42
CA THR A 3 2.21 -39.94 -19.01
C THR A 3 2.84 -38.56 -18.84
N LEU A 4 2.08 -37.61 -18.31
CA LEU A 4 2.60 -36.32 -17.81
C LEU A 4 3.53 -36.60 -16.63
N VAL A 5 4.82 -36.75 -16.93
CA VAL A 5 5.89 -36.73 -15.93
C VAL A 5 5.81 -35.33 -15.29
N LYS A 6 5.36 -35.26 -14.06
CA LYS A 6 5.59 -34.07 -13.18
C LYS A 6 7.12 -33.97 -13.05
N GLU A 7 7.74 -33.18 -13.92
CA GLU A 7 9.08 -32.71 -13.67
C GLU A 7 9.04 -31.94 -12.37
N THR A 8 9.63 -32.49 -11.33
CA THR A 8 10.04 -31.80 -10.13
C THR A 8 11.19 -30.86 -10.50
N GLY A 9 10.92 -29.98 -11.45
CA GLY A 9 11.89 -29.09 -12.03
C GLY A 9 12.11 -27.90 -11.12
N ARG A 10 13.33 -27.76 -10.61
CA ARG A 10 13.84 -26.60 -9.91
C ARG A 10 13.52 -25.33 -10.73
N LEU A 11 12.86 -24.34 -10.11
CA LEU A 11 12.53 -23.08 -10.78
C LEU A 11 13.82 -22.37 -11.19
N LYS A 12 13.88 -21.88 -12.44
CA LYS A 12 15.09 -21.23 -12.97
C LYS A 12 14.77 -20.12 -13.97
N GLY A 13 15.76 -19.26 -14.19
CA GLY A 13 15.71 -18.19 -15.20
C GLY A 13 15.19 -16.86 -14.68
N PRO A 14 15.12 -15.84 -15.54
CA PRO A 14 14.78 -14.48 -15.11
C PRO A 14 13.30 -14.35 -14.69
N LEU A 15 13.06 -13.55 -13.65
CA LEU A 15 11.74 -13.10 -13.23
C LEU A 15 11.82 -11.58 -12.97
N THR A 16 11.20 -10.80 -13.85
CA THR A 16 11.19 -9.35 -13.76
C THR A 16 9.88 -8.88 -13.16
N ILE A 17 9.99 -8.18 -12.02
CA ILE A 17 8.86 -7.69 -11.22
C ILE A 17 8.89 -6.17 -11.22
N SER A 18 7.74 -5.54 -11.36
CA SER A 18 7.55 -4.10 -11.20
C SER A 18 6.62 -3.83 -10.02
N ALA A 19 6.87 -2.77 -9.25
CA ALA A 19 5.99 -2.33 -8.17
C ALA A 19 6.21 -0.85 -7.84
N PRO A 20 5.23 -0.17 -7.19
CA PRO A 20 5.40 1.21 -6.74
C PRO A 20 6.60 1.36 -5.81
N PRO A 21 7.41 2.44 -5.94
CA PRO A 21 8.67 2.61 -5.21
C PRO A 21 8.54 2.43 -3.70
N GLY A 22 7.57 3.11 -3.07
CA GLY A 22 7.36 3.02 -1.62
C GLY A 22 7.01 1.62 -1.14
N PHE A 23 6.25 0.86 -1.93
CA PHE A 23 5.90 -0.53 -1.63
C PHE A 23 7.08 -1.48 -1.86
N THR A 24 7.80 -1.26 -2.97
CA THR A 24 9.02 -2.00 -3.31
C THR A 24 10.01 -1.99 -2.16
N HIS A 25 10.36 -0.80 -1.66
CA HIS A 25 11.40 -0.63 -0.64
C HIS A 25 11.01 -1.22 0.73
N ARG A 26 9.72 -1.19 1.08
CA ARG A 26 9.25 -1.61 2.41
C ARG A 26 8.83 -3.06 2.47
N HIS A 27 8.19 -3.56 1.41
CA HIS A 27 7.38 -4.78 1.48
C HIS A 27 7.78 -5.84 0.47
N ILE A 28 8.69 -5.56 -0.46
CA ILE A 28 9.20 -6.55 -1.41
C ILE A 28 10.70 -6.76 -1.20
N ALA A 29 11.51 -5.73 -1.40
CA ALA A 29 12.97 -5.84 -1.40
C ALA A 29 13.55 -6.48 -0.12
N PRO A 30 13.09 -6.15 1.11
CA PRO A 30 13.61 -6.78 2.33
C PRO A 30 13.41 -8.30 2.40
N HIS A 31 12.45 -8.82 1.64
CA HIS A 31 12.07 -10.25 1.67
C HIS A 31 12.64 -11.06 0.51
N LEU A 32 13.23 -10.42 -0.52
CA LEU A 32 13.81 -11.11 -1.67
C LEU A 32 14.93 -12.09 -1.31
N PRO A 33 15.81 -11.82 -0.31
CA PRO A 33 16.82 -12.81 0.09
C PRO A 33 16.22 -14.14 0.54
N ALA A 34 15.06 -14.12 1.23
CA ALA A 34 14.37 -15.33 1.66
C ALA A 34 13.82 -16.11 0.45
N PHE A 35 13.19 -15.42 -0.50
CA PHE A 35 12.73 -16.07 -1.73
C PHE A 35 13.88 -16.66 -2.54
N SER A 36 14.99 -15.93 -2.71
CA SER A 36 16.18 -16.41 -3.43
C SER A 36 16.85 -17.61 -2.77
N SER A 37 16.77 -17.71 -1.43
CA SER A 37 17.28 -18.89 -0.71
C SER A 37 16.47 -20.15 -1.01
N ILE A 38 15.15 -20.02 -1.22
CA ILE A 38 14.25 -21.12 -1.59
C ILE A 38 14.40 -21.47 -3.09
N HIS A 39 14.62 -20.47 -3.93
CA HIS A 39 14.68 -20.58 -5.39
C HIS A 39 15.97 -19.98 -5.96
N PRO A 40 17.14 -20.60 -5.69
CA PRO A 40 18.45 -20.00 -6.00
C PRO A 40 18.75 -19.86 -7.49
N ASP A 41 18.04 -20.58 -8.35
CA ASP A 41 18.23 -20.53 -9.82
C ASP A 41 17.28 -19.52 -10.50
N VAL A 42 16.45 -18.81 -9.72
CA VAL A 42 15.61 -17.72 -10.22
C VAL A 42 16.38 -16.40 -10.13
N ASN A 43 16.63 -15.78 -11.28
CA ASN A 43 17.28 -14.46 -11.34
C ASN A 43 16.21 -13.36 -11.22
N LEU A 44 16.10 -12.76 -10.03
CA LEU A 44 15.13 -11.71 -9.77
C LEU A 44 15.61 -10.34 -10.27
N ASN A 45 14.76 -9.68 -11.06
CA ASN A 45 14.91 -8.27 -11.42
C ASN A 45 13.73 -7.50 -10.82
N LEU A 46 14.00 -6.57 -9.91
CA LEU A 46 12.97 -5.74 -9.29
C LEU A 46 13.09 -4.30 -9.78
N MET A 47 12.03 -3.82 -10.42
CA MET A 47 11.91 -2.46 -10.94
C MET A 47 10.95 -1.65 -10.08
N SER A 48 11.42 -0.49 -9.63
CA SER A 48 10.57 0.48 -8.92
C SER A 48 9.94 1.44 -9.93
N ALA A 49 8.66 1.29 -10.20
CA ALA A 49 7.93 2.16 -11.14
C ALA A 49 6.46 2.27 -10.73
N ASN A 50 5.88 3.46 -10.94
CA ASN A 50 4.43 3.63 -10.97
C ASN A 50 3.96 3.35 -12.40
N ASN A 51 3.11 2.35 -12.57
CA ASN A 51 2.56 2.01 -13.88
C ASN A 51 1.15 2.55 -14.01
N ASP A 52 1.04 3.86 -14.22
CA ASP A 52 -0.24 4.56 -14.33
C ASP A 52 -0.92 4.34 -15.69
N SER A 53 -0.18 3.88 -16.70
CA SER A 53 -0.71 3.62 -18.04
C SER A 53 -1.65 2.41 -18.12
N GLY A 54 -1.66 1.56 -17.08
CA GLY A 54 -2.42 0.31 -17.06
C GLY A 54 -1.86 -0.81 -17.96
N GLN A 55 -0.89 -0.50 -18.84
CA GLN A 55 -0.29 -1.49 -19.74
C GLN A 55 0.89 -2.19 -19.08
N LEU A 56 0.96 -3.52 -19.22
CA LEU A 56 2.11 -4.29 -18.78
C LEU A 56 3.23 -4.21 -19.83
N LEU A 57 4.35 -3.57 -19.47
CA LEU A 57 5.50 -3.42 -20.36
C LEU A 57 6.06 -4.80 -20.78
N PRO A 58 6.57 -4.95 -22.04
CA PRO A 58 7.00 -6.24 -22.58
C PRO A 58 8.02 -6.99 -21.71
N GLN A 59 8.92 -6.28 -21.05
CA GLN A 59 9.98 -6.83 -20.21
C GLN A 59 9.54 -7.19 -18.79
N ILE A 60 8.31 -6.83 -18.38
CA ILE A 60 7.77 -7.11 -17.04
C ILE A 60 7.01 -8.44 -17.09
N ASP A 61 7.36 -9.40 -16.23
CA ASP A 61 6.65 -10.66 -16.05
C ASP A 61 5.48 -10.50 -15.10
N LEU A 62 5.68 -9.73 -14.00
CA LEU A 62 4.72 -9.51 -12.92
C LEU A 62 4.73 -8.04 -12.51
N ASP A 63 3.57 -7.40 -12.51
CA ASP A 63 3.41 -6.01 -12.11
C ASP A 63 2.51 -5.90 -10.88
N ILE A 64 3.04 -5.36 -9.79
CA ILE A 64 2.29 -5.13 -8.56
C ILE A 64 1.75 -3.71 -8.59
N ARG A 65 0.44 -3.58 -8.41
CA ARG A 65 -0.29 -2.30 -8.50
C ARG A 65 -1.07 -2.02 -7.23
N ILE A 66 -1.17 -0.76 -6.89
CA ILE A 66 -1.98 -0.25 -5.78
C ILE A 66 -2.93 0.79 -6.37
N SER A 67 -4.04 0.32 -6.93
CA SER A 67 -5.04 1.16 -7.57
C SER A 67 -6.35 0.39 -7.74
N GLU A 68 -7.43 1.08 -7.99
CA GLU A 68 -8.63 0.46 -8.56
C GLU A 68 -8.28 -0.05 -9.95
N THR A 69 -8.31 -1.36 -10.12
CA THR A 69 -7.75 -1.98 -11.32
C THR A 69 -8.75 -2.00 -12.44
N ARG A 70 -8.41 -1.34 -13.53
CA ARG A 70 -8.95 -1.70 -14.84
C ARG A 70 -8.07 -2.82 -15.40
N VAL A 71 -8.61 -4.04 -15.43
CA VAL A 71 -7.94 -5.18 -16.04
C VAL A 71 -8.16 -5.09 -17.54
N HIS A 72 -7.08 -5.04 -18.31
CA HIS A 72 -7.17 -5.19 -19.76
C HIS A 72 -7.36 -6.67 -20.10
N GLU A 73 -8.13 -6.95 -21.14
CA GLU A 73 -8.26 -8.29 -21.71
C GLU A 73 -6.86 -8.90 -21.96
N GLY A 74 -6.72 -10.20 -21.69
CA GLY A 74 -5.46 -10.91 -21.85
C GLY A 74 -4.48 -10.82 -20.68
N HIS A 75 -4.91 -10.27 -19.52
CA HIS A 75 -4.12 -10.25 -18.28
C HIS A 75 -4.75 -11.09 -17.19
N GLY A 76 -3.92 -11.82 -16.44
CA GLY A 76 -4.29 -12.40 -15.17
C GLY A 76 -4.14 -11.37 -14.06
N ILE A 77 -5.00 -11.46 -13.05
CA ILE A 77 -4.98 -10.59 -11.87
C ILE A 77 -5.21 -11.41 -10.62
N GLN A 78 -4.55 -11.02 -9.53
CA GLN A 78 -4.75 -11.60 -8.21
C GLN A 78 -4.57 -10.52 -7.14
N ILE A 79 -5.51 -10.45 -6.19
CA ILE A 79 -5.37 -9.61 -5.02
C ILE A 79 -4.33 -10.24 -4.09
N LEU A 80 -3.34 -9.46 -3.68
CA LEU A 80 -2.28 -9.86 -2.76
C LEU A 80 -2.60 -9.44 -1.33
N ALA A 81 -3.12 -8.23 -1.15
CA ALA A 81 -3.43 -7.66 0.16
C ALA A 81 -4.41 -6.50 0.06
N GLY A 82 -5.05 -6.17 1.17
CA GLY A 82 -5.73 -4.89 1.34
C GLY A 82 -4.71 -3.77 1.58
N ASN A 83 -5.10 -2.56 1.21
CA ASN A 83 -4.37 -1.35 1.56
C ASN A 83 -5.39 -0.32 2.05
N ARG A 84 -5.30 0.03 3.32
CA ARG A 84 -6.11 1.10 3.93
C ARG A 84 -5.32 2.40 3.89
N ARG A 85 -6.03 3.52 3.99
CA ARG A 85 -5.43 4.82 4.21
C ARG A 85 -5.75 5.31 5.61
N GLN A 86 -4.88 6.15 6.14
CA GLN A 86 -5.03 6.74 7.44
C GLN A 86 -4.64 8.22 7.40
N LEU A 87 -5.47 9.08 7.97
CA LEU A 87 -5.12 10.47 8.21
C LEU A 87 -4.23 10.54 9.45
N VAL A 88 -3.06 11.15 9.30
CA VAL A 88 -2.04 11.18 10.36
C VAL A 88 -1.40 12.57 10.52
N GLY A 89 -0.92 12.82 11.74
CA GLY A 89 -0.08 13.96 12.06
C GLY A 89 0.98 13.57 13.10
N SER A 90 2.06 14.38 13.21
CA SER A 90 3.02 14.18 14.30
C SER A 90 2.42 14.61 15.65
N PRO A 91 2.83 13.98 16.77
CA PRO A 91 2.40 14.41 18.10
C PRO A 91 2.66 15.89 18.37
N ASN A 92 3.82 16.38 17.94
CA ASN A 92 4.24 17.77 18.14
C ASN A 92 3.37 18.77 17.33
N TYR A 93 3.03 18.44 16.08
CA TYR A 93 2.09 19.24 15.30
C TYR A 93 0.72 19.29 15.98
N LEU A 94 0.19 18.13 16.37
CA LEU A 94 -1.14 18.03 16.98
C LEU A 94 -1.21 18.73 18.34
N SER A 95 -0.14 18.72 19.14
CA SER A 95 -0.10 19.44 20.42
C SER A 95 -0.18 20.96 20.25
N ARG A 96 0.36 21.50 19.16
CA ARG A 96 0.34 22.95 18.86
C ARG A 96 -0.92 23.40 18.12
N SER A 97 -1.42 22.57 17.21
CA SER A 97 -2.51 22.94 16.30
C SER A 97 -3.88 22.38 16.72
N GLY A 98 -3.91 21.55 17.77
CA GLY A 98 -5.07 20.76 18.13
C GLY A 98 -5.21 19.49 17.28
N SER A 99 -6.01 18.53 17.76
CA SER A 99 -6.39 17.34 17.01
C SER A 99 -7.79 17.53 16.44
N PRO A 100 -8.01 17.38 15.12
CA PRO A 100 -9.34 17.53 14.54
C PRO A 100 -10.28 16.46 15.09
N LYS A 101 -11.49 16.86 15.45
CA LYS A 101 -12.56 15.98 15.96
C LYS A 101 -13.64 15.74 14.91
N LEU A 102 -13.82 16.68 14.01
CA LEU A 102 -14.77 16.64 12.90
C LEU A 102 -14.03 16.82 11.57
N VAL A 103 -14.61 16.31 10.50
CA VAL A 103 -14.05 16.48 9.13
C VAL A 103 -13.95 17.97 8.77
N SER A 104 -14.88 18.82 9.25
CA SER A 104 -14.85 20.27 9.04
C SER A 104 -13.62 20.94 9.65
N ASP A 105 -13.06 20.41 10.75
CA ASP A 105 -11.91 20.99 11.43
C ASP A 105 -10.65 20.97 10.54
N LEU A 106 -10.61 20.06 9.56
CA LEU A 106 -9.50 19.95 8.63
C LEU A 106 -9.24 21.24 7.83
N ALA A 107 -10.24 22.09 7.67
CA ALA A 107 -10.10 23.39 7.01
C ALA A 107 -9.16 24.35 7.74
N ALA A 108 -8.98 24.17 9.06
CA ALA A 108 -8.07 24.96 9.88
C ALA A 108 -6.65 24.38 9.98
N HIS A 109 -6.42 23.19 9.44
CA HIS A 109 -5.13 22.52 9.51
C HIS A 109 -4.27 22.71 8.26
N LYS A 110 -2.95 22.63 8.43
CA LYS A 110 -2.01 22.50 7.32
C LYS A 110 -2.13 21.09 6.75
N LEU A 111 -2.43 20.99 5.45
CA LEU A 111 -2.57 19.71 4.78
C LEU A 111 -1.41 19.49 3.80
N VAL A 112 -0.83 18.31 3.81
CA VAL A 112 0.18 17.88 2.84
C VAL A 112 -0.47 16.81 1.96
N THR A 113 -0.50 17.03 0.65
CA THR A 113 -1.21 16.19 -0.30
C THR A 113 -0.30 15.63 -1.38
N VAL A 114 -0.77 14.59 -2.06
CA VAL A 114 -0.07 14.10 -3.25
C VAL A 114 -0.22 15.13 -4.39
N GLU A 115 0.86 15.35 -5.14
CA GLU A 115 0.82 16.14 -6.38
C GLU A 115 0.30 15.24 -7.52
N ASN A 116 -0.81 15.65 -8.13
CA ASN A 116 -1.47 14.92 -9.22
C ASN A 116 -1.95 15.85 -10.35
N GLY A 117 -1.44 17.08 -10.39
CA GLY A 117 -1.84 18.09 -11.35
C GLY A 117 -3.18 18.80 -11.03
N LEU A 118 -3.82 18.47 -9.91
CA LEU A 118 -5.09 19.08 -9.46
C LEU A 118 -4.86 20.03 -8.29
N ASP A 119 -5.69 21.06 -8.18
CA ASP A 119 -5.63 22.03 -7.06
C ASP A 119 -6.05 21.44 -5.71
N SER A 120 -6.83 20.37 -5.75
CA SER A 120 -7.29 19.66 -4.55
C SER A 120 -7.49 18.18 -4.85
N ILE A 121 -7.38 17.37 -3.82
CA ILE A 121 -7.73 15.95 -3.85
C ILE A 121 -8.92 15.69 -2.93
N GLU A 122 -9.70 14.69 -3.25
CA GLU A 122 -10.85 14.30 -2.43
C GLU A 122 -10.43 13.25 -1.41
N TRP A 123 -10.75 13.51 -0.15
CA TRP A 123 -10.66 12.56 0.94
C TRP A 123 -12.05 12.12 1.34
N HIS A 124 -12.27 10.82 1.43
CA HIS A 124 -13.57 10.25 1.74
C HIS A 124 -13.61 9.80 3.21
N PHE A 125 -14.68 10.18 3.88
CA PHE A 125 -14.93 9.84 5.27
C PHE A 125 -16.31 9.23 5.40
N LYS A 126 -16.45 8.24 6.28
CA LYS A 126 -17.68 7.52 6.54
C LYS A 126 -18.08 7.71 7.99
N ASP A 127 -19.32 8.13 8.23
CA ASP A 127 -19.84 8.28 9.59
C ASP A 127 -20.37 6.96 10.16
N ALA A 128 -20.80 6.97 11.43
CA ALA A 128 -21.34 5.80 12.10
C ALA A 128 -22.67 5.29 11.47
N LYS A 129 -23.30 6.08 10.61
CA LYS A 129 -24.52 5.74 9.87
C LYS A 129 -24.23 5.32 8.43
N GLU A 130 -22.95 5.06 8.11
CA GLU A 130 -22.51 4.67 6.78
C GLU A 130 -22.60 5.79 5.71
N ASN A 131 -22.91 7.05 6.08
CA ASN A 131 -22.95 8.14 5.12
C ASN A 131 -21.51 8.57 4.74
N ILE A 132 -21.26 8.66 3.45
CA ILE A 132 -19.98 9.12 2.93
C ILE A 132 -20.00 10.64 2.80
N SER A 133 -19.01 11.30 3.39
CA SER A 133 -18.74 12.72 3.20
C SER A 133 -17.40 12.89 2.50
N THR A 134 -17.32 13.87 1.62
CA THR A 134 -16.10 14.18 0.85
C THR A 134 -15.53 15.51 1.31
N PHE A 135 -14.26 15.52 1.67
CA PHE A 135 -13.50 16.73 1.99
C PHE A 135 -12.51 17.03 0.86
N LYS A 136 -12.60 18.23 0.27
CA LYS A 136 -11.65 18.68 -0.75
C LYS A 136 -10.39 19.22 -0.08
N ALA A 137 -9.38 18.36 0.02
CA ALA A 137 -8.12 18.69 0.65
C ALA A 137 -7.25 19.53 -0.31
N ARG A 138 -6.97 20.78 0.08
CA ARG A 138 -6.02 21.67 -0.59
C ARG A 138 -4.71 21.67 0.17
N GLY A 139 -3.70 21.00 -0.38
CA GLY A 139 -2.38 20.95 0.24
C GLY A 139 -1.67 22.29 0.16
N TYR A 140 -1.18 22.82 1.31
CA TYR A 140 -0.23 23.92 1.29
C TYR A 140 1.15 23.44 0.76
N LEU A 141 1.45 22.14 0.91
CA LEU A 141 2.52 21.42 0.24
C LEU A 141 1.93 20.28 -0.58
N ARG A 142 2.39 20.15 -1.79
CA ARG A 142 2.01 19.07 -2.71
C ARG A 142 3.28 18.34 -3.15
N LEU A 143 3.34 17.04 -2.93
CA LEU A 143 4.52 16.22 -3.17
C LEU A 143 4.12 14.98 -3.96
N ASP A 144 4.92 14.58 -4.92
CA ASP A 144 4.65 13.45 -5.84
C ASP A 144 4.96 12.07 -5.22
N SER A 145 5.51 12.03 -4.02
CA SER A 145 5.95 10.82 -3.35
C SER A 145 5.36 10.68 -1.95
N GLY A 146 4.73 9.54 -1.68
CA GLY A 146 4.26 9.19 -0.34
C GLY A 146 5.37 9.18 0.72
N ASP A 147 6.61 8.86 0.32
CA ASP A 147 7.79 8.94 1.17
C ASP A 147 8.18 10.37 1.53
N ALA A 148 8.11 11.27 0.56
CA ALA A 148 8.36 12.68 0.79
C ALA A 148 7.29 13.27 1.72
N ILE A 149 6.01 12.92 1.49
CA ILE A 149 4.90 13.32 2.38
C ILE A 149 5.14 12.79 3.80
N LEU A 150 5.49 11.51 3.95
CA LEU A 150 5.79 10.92 5.26
C LEU A 150 6.89 11.70 5.99
N ARG A 151 8.00 12.02 5.31
CA ARG A 151 9.11 12.79 5.91
C ARG A 151 8.66 14.19 6.33
N CYS A 152 7.82 14.84 5.53
CA CYS A 152 7.25 16.14 5.86
C CYS A 152 6.39 16.05 7.13
N ILE A 153 5.50 15.07 7.25
CA ILE A 153 4.61 14.91 8.41
C ILE A 153 5.40 14.54 9.67
N LEU A 154 6.41 13.71 9.58
CA LEU A 154 7.31 13.37 10.70
C LEU A 154 8.08 14.61 11.24
N ASN A 155 8.22 15.66 10.41
CA ASN A 155 8.83 16.94 10.78
C ASN A 155 7.79 18.05 10.94
N ASP A 156 6.64 17.73 11.51
CA ASP A 156 5.57 18.67 11.89
C ASP A 156 4.93 19.44 10.73
N GLY A 157 4.98 18.88 9.52
CA GLY A 157 4.48 19.53 8.30
C GLY A 157 2.96 19.65 8.21
N GLY A 158 2.20 19.06 9.13
CA GLY A 158 0.74 19.12 9.11
C GLY A 158 0.08 17.73 9.17
N LEU A 159 -1.05 17.60 8.46
CA LEU A 159 -1.80 16.35 8.32
C LEU A 159 -1.70 15.81 6.89
N ALA A 160 -1.64 14.51 6.75
CA ALA A 160 -1.73 13.84 5.44
C ALA A 160 -2.53 12.55 5.51
N MET A 161 -3.22 12.23 4.41
CA MET A 161 -3.88 10.95 4.18
C MET A 161 -2.88 10.03 3.45
N LEU A 162 -2.38 9.02 4.15
CA LEU A 162 -1.36 8.11 3.62
C LEU A 162 -1.77 6.63 3.75
N PRO A 163 -1.32 5.78 2.83
CA PRO A 163 -1.49 4.33 2.93
C PRO A 163 -0.90 3.77 4.23
N THR A 164 -1.59 2.80 4.82
CA THR A 164 -1.13 2.15 6.06
C THR A 164 0.19 1.42 5.89
N TYR A 165 0.50 0.89 4.71
CA TYR A 165 1.81 0.31 4.44
C TYR A 165 2.97 1.33 4.53
N ILE A 166 2.68 2.64 4.45
CA ILE A 166 3.68 3.71 4.67
C ILE A 166 3.74 4.10 6.14
N VAL A 167 2.59 4.30 6.78
CA VAL A 167 2.51 4.91 8.12
C VAL A 167 2.37 3.93 9.28
N GLY A 168 1.99 2.67 9.03
CA GLY A 168 1.67 1.70 10.08
C GLY A 168 2.76 1.58 11.14
N ARG A 169 4.02 1.42 10.74
CA ARG A 169 5.17 1.36 11.67
C ARG A 169 5.33 2.64 12.51
N HIS A 170 5.05 3.81 11.90
CA HIS A 170 5.17 5.10 12.59
C HIS A 170 4.01 5.33 13.57
N ILE A 171 2.83 4.81 13.26
CA ILE A 171 1.69 4.81 14.19
C ILE A 171 2.02 3.90 15.37
N SER A 172 2.53 2.70 15.13
CA SER A 172 2.89 1.74 16.19
C SER A 172 3.96 2.27 17.16
N SER A 173 4.93 3.01 16.63
CA SER A 173 5.99 3.62 17.45
C SER A 173 5.57 4.92 18.14
N GLY A 174 4.35 5.43 17.87
CA GLY A 174 3.88 6.74 18.36
C GLY A 174 4.53 7.95 17.67
N ALA A 175 5.33 7.74 16.63
CA ALA A 175 5.93 8.83 15.86
C ALA A 175 4.89 9.60 15.03
N LEU A 176 3.78 8.94 14.69
CA LEU A 176 2.59 9.55 14.11
C LEU A 176 1.36 9.13 14.89
N LEU A 177 0.40 10.04 15.01
CA LEU A 177 -0.90 9.76 15.61
C LEU A 177 -1.98 9.78 14.52
N PRO A 178 -2.85 8.75 14.49
CA PRO A 178 -4.01 8.77 13.62
C PRO A 178 -5.03 9.79 14.14
N VAL A 179 -5.69 10.49 13.23
CA VAL A 179 -6.78 11.41 13.52
C VAL A 179 -8.00 11.05 12.69
N LEU A 180 -9.20 11.28 13.21
CA LEU A 180 -10.47 10.90 12.59
C LEU A 180 -10.48 9.40 12.16
N GLU A 181 -9.79 8.54 12.91
CA GLU A 181 -9.49 7.15 12.53
C GLU A 181 -10.75 6.34 12.19
N THR A 182 -11.82 6.52 12.95
CA THR A 182 -13.08 5.78 12.75
C THR A 182 -13.87 6.26 11.53
N LEU A 183 -13.50 7.40 10.98
CA LEU A 183 -14.20 8.02 9.85
C LEU A 183 -13.53 7.75 8.50
N VAL A 184 -12.22 7.41 8.48
CA VAL A 184 -11.51 7.15 7.22
C VAL A 184 -11.92 5.80 6.65
N ASP A 185 -12.47 5.78 5.44
CA ASP A 185 -12.87 4.57 4.72
C ASP A 185 -12.31 4.54 3.29
N GLU A 186 -11.04 4.81 3.15
CA GLU A 186 -10.35 4.66 1.87
C GLU A 186 -9.57 3.34 1.83
N ARG A 187 -9.96 2.46 0.90
CA ARG A 187 -9.34 1.16 0.68
C ARG A 187 -9.02 1.00 -0.79
N THR A 188 -7.82 0.57 -1.07
CA THR A 188 -7.37 0.30 -2.43
C THR A 188 -6.65 -1.06 -2.43
N PRO A 189 -7.05 -2.05 -3.22
CA PRO A 189 -6.39 -3.34 -3.22
C PRO A 189 -4.96 -3.24 -3.77
N ILE A 190 -4.07 -4.05 -3.18
CA ILE A 190 -2.77 -4.37 -3.75
C ILE A 190 -2.96 -5.64 -4.55
N HIS A 191 -2.66 -5.59 -5.84
CA HIS A 191 -2.85 -6.73 -6.72
C HIS A 191 -1.66 -6.92 -7.64
N ALA A 192 -1.50 -8.15 -8.09
CA ALA A 192 -0.53 -8.55 -9.07
C ALA A 192 -1.20 -8.72 -10.42
N VAL A 193 -0.54 -8.28 -11.48
CA VAL A 193 -1.00 -8.38 -12.87
C VAL A 193 0.07 -9.03 -13.72
N TRP A 194 -0.30 -9.99 -14.57
CA TRP A 194 0.61 -10.66 -15.51
C TRP A 194 -0.10 -10.97 -16.83
N ARG A 195 0.66 -11.27 -17.90
CA ARG A 195 0.05 -11.64 -19.18
C ARG A 195 -0.57 -13.03 -19.09
N GLN A 196 -1.82 -13.18 -19.52
CA GLN A 196 -2.55 -14.44 -19.47
C GLN A 196 -1.90 -15.53 -20.33
N LYS A 197 -1.22 -15.18 -21.44
CA LYS A 197 -0.44 -16.13 -22.24
C LYS A 197 0.74 -16.75 -21.47
N ASN A 198 1.21 -16.08 -20.43
CA ASN A 198 2.19 -16.57 -19.47
C ASN A 198 1.49 -17.35 -18.35
N HIS A 199 0.33 -17.91 -18.65
CA HIS A 199 -0.56 -18.55 -17.70
C HIS A 199 0.25 -19.46 -16.78
N ARG A 200 0.43 -18.97 -15.54
CA ARG A 200 1.07 -19.67 -14.46
C ARG A 200 2.47 -20.21 -14.78
N LEU A 201 3.36 -19.33 -15.26
CA LEU A 201 4.78 -19.72 -15.19
C LEU A 201 5.06 -20.08 -13.72
N PRO A 202 5.59 -21.29 -13.44
CA PRO A 202 5.77 -21.76 -12.06
C PRO A 202 6.52 -20.78 -11.16
N LYS A 203 7.43 -19.98 -11.72
CA LYS A 203 8.16 -18.93 -10.99
C LYS A 203 7.27 -17.74 -10.57
N ILE A 204 6.25 -17.37 -11.37
CA ILE A 204 5.26 -16.34 -11.01
C ILE A 204 4.38 -16.89 -9.89
N GLU A 205 3.88 -18.12 -10.01
CA GLU A 205 3.06 -18.75 -8.95
C GLU A 205 3.81 -18.85 -7.63
N ALA A 206 5.08 -19.27 -7.67
CA ALA A 206 5.90 -19.37 -6.47
C ALA A 206 6.10 -18.00 -5.81
N PHE A 207 6.34 -16.96 -6.61
CA PHE A 207 6.51 -15.60 -6.08
C PHE A 207 5.20 -15.04 -5.51
N LEU A 208 4.06 -15.26 -6.17
CA LEU A 208 2.75 -14.85 -5.67
C LEU A 208 2.40 -15.57 -4.36
N THR A 209 2.63 -16.88 -4.30
CA THR A 209 2.43 -17.68 -3.08
C THR A 209 3.32 -17.17 -1.94
N PHE A 210 4.58 -16.87 -2.22
CA PHE A 210 5.51 -16.30 -1.25
C PHE A 210 5.00 -14.96 -0.69
N LEU A 211 4.54 -14.05 -1.56
CA LEU A 211 3.99 -12.77 -1.11
C LEU A 211 2.68 -12.93 -0.32
N GLN A 212 1.80 -13.84 -0.73
CA GLN A 212 0.55 -14.11 0.01
C GLN A 212 0.82 -14.65 1.42
N GLN A 213 1.77 -15.59 1.54
CA GLN A 213 2.18 -16.12 2.85
C GLN A 213 2.81 -15.02 3.72
N LEU A 214 3.58 -14.12 3.11
CA LEU A 214 4.22 -13.00 3.80
C LEU A 214 3.20 -11.98 4.33
N TYR A 215 2.20 -11.64 3.52
CA TYR A 215 1.23 -10.60 3.87
C TYR A 215 0.09 -11.14 4.74
N GLY A 216 -0.32 -12.39 4.56
CA GLY A 216 -1.45 -13.00 5.27
C GLY A 216 -2.80 -12.37 4.92
N ASP A 217 -3.85 -12.79 5.61
CA ASP A 217 -5.21 -12.25 5.43
C ASP A 217 -5.34 -10.81 5.92
N THR A 218 -4.66 -10.49 7.03
CA THR A 218 -4.48 -9.12 7.52
C THR A 218 -3.02 -8.76 7.37
N PRO A 219 -2.67 -7.82 6.47
CA PRO A 219 -1.29 -7.45 6.25
C PRO A 219 -0.61 -6.98 7.53
N TYR A 220 0.63 -7.39 7.74
CA TYR A 220 1.37 -7.11 8.99
C TYR A 220 1.51 -5.61 9.29
N TRP A 221 1.48 -4.75 8.27
CA TRP A 221 1.48 -3.29 8.46
C TRP A 221 0.16 -2.76 9.00
N ASP A 222 -0.94 -3.53 8.92
CA ASP A 222 -2.25 -3.24 9.49
C ASP A 222 -2.47 -3.94 10.83
N ALA A 223 -1.82 -5.08 11.08
CA ALA A 223 -2.00 -5.88 12.30
C ALA A 223 -1.71 -5.07 13.58
N VAL A 224 -0.68 -4.24 13.53
CA VAL A 224 -0.27 -3.41 14.68
C VAL A 224 -1.30 -2.32 14.99
N THR A 225 -1.94 -1.75 13.97
CA THR A 225 -3.02 -0.77 14.17
C THR A 225 -4.26 -1.42 14.77
N GLU A 226 -4.56 -2.67 14.44
CA GLU A 226 -5.67 -3.43 15.02
C GLU A 226 -5.40 -3.84 16.48
N GLU A 227 -4.16 -4.20 16.83
CA GLU A 227 -3.78 -4.48 18.21
C GLU A 227 -3.89 -3.24 19.09
N ASN A 228 -3.44 -2.08 18.59
CA ASN A 228 -3.58 -0.80 19.29
C ASN A 228 -5.06 -0.42 19.47
N LYS A 229 -5.92 -0.65 18.49
CA LYS A 229 -7.37 -0.46 18.62
C LYS A 229 -7.97 -1.35 19.69
N LYS A 230 -7.62 -2.62 19.72
CA LYS A 230 -8.09 -3.57 20.74
C LYS A 230 -7.59 -3.19 22.13
N ALA A 231 -6.35 -2.71 22.26
CA ALA A 231 -5.79 -2.22 23.53
C ALA A 231 -6.52 -0.95 24.01
N ALA A 232 -6.76 0.03 23.13
CA ALA A 232 -7.51 1.24 23.46
C ALA A 232 -8.96 0.95 23.88
N MET A 233 -9.65 0.01 23.19
CA MET A 233 -11.00 -0.41 23.56
C MET A 233 -11.07 -1.15 24.91
N ARG A 234 -9.99 -1.86 25.31
CA ARG A 234 -9.89 -2.52 26.63
C ARG A 234 -9.62 -1.51 27.74
N ALA A 235 -8.87 -0.45 27.48
CA ALA A 235 -8.57 0.60 28.45
C ALA A 235 -9.73 1.59 28.68
N ALA A 236 -10.71 1.62 27.77
CA ALA A 236 -11.90 2.47 27.84
C ALA A 236 -13.12 1.79 28.53
N LYS A 237 -12.97 0.53 28.97
CA LYS A 237 -13.94 -0.25 29.77
C LYS A 237 -13.47 -0.34 31.20
#